data_2714cf9e07d1dc6a3597ada5fdc2f2f1
#
_entry.id   2714cf9e07d1dc6a3597ada5fdc2f2f1
#
_cell.length_a   1.000
_cell.length_b   1.000
_cell.length_c   1.000
_cell.angle_alpha   90.00
_cell.angle_beta   90.00
_cell.angle_gamma   90.00
#
_symmetry.space_group_name_H-M   'P 1'
#
loop_
_entity.id
_entity.type
_entity.pdbx_description
1 polymer ?
#
loop_
_entity_poly.entity_id
_entity_poly.type
_entity_poly.pdbx_seq_one_letter_code
_entity_poly.pdbx_strand_id
1 'polypeptide(L)'
;MTQKIFGIDLGTTNSCLAVMDAGGPRVIDIDGEPIVPSVVSLDRQTGRFLVGRRARNRQVAEPDWTVRSIKRRMGQEEPVRLGDRELSPEEVSAEILRHLKEGGEKAV
;
A
#
# COMPACT_ATOMS: atom_id res chain seq x y z
N MET A 1 7.74 9.04 27.83
CA MET A 1 7.63 8.86 26.35
C MET A 1 6.30 8.20 26.04
N THR A 2 5.53 8.80 25.19
CA THR A 2 4.22 8.27 24.83
C THR A 2 4.38 7.32 23.66
N GLN A 3 3.96 6.07 23.82
CA GLN A 3 3.90 5.15 22.72
C GLN A 3 2.65 5.44 21.89
N LYS A 4 2.81 5.43 20.58
CA LYS A 4 1.69 5.56 19.65
C LYS A 4 1.31 4.20 19.11
N ILE A 5 0.02 3.95 19.08
CA ILE A 5 -0.51 2.69 18.56
C ILE A 5 -1.16 2.98 17.23
N PHE A 6 -0.73 2.26 16.19
CA PHE A 6 -1.28 2.40 14.86
C PHE A 6 -2.19 1.23 14.55
N GLY A 7 -3.29 1.53 13.87
CA GLY A 7 -4.17 0.51 13.32
C GLY A 7 -4.14 0.61 11.80
N ILE A 8 -4.04 -0.53 11.15
CA ILE A 8 -4.03 -0.61 9.68
C ILE A 8 -5.23 -1.41 9.22
N ASP A 9 -5.96 -0.86 8.26
CA ASP A 9 -6.98 -1.59 7.54
C ASP A 9 -6.46 -1.82 6.12
N LEU A 10 -6.07 -3.05 5.84
CA LEU A 10 -5.60 -3.46 4.52
C LEU A 10 -6.80 -4.03 3.76
N GLY A 11 -7.54 -3.15 3.12
CA GLY A 11 -8.73 -3.54 2.36
C GLY A 11 -8.40 -4.05 0.96
N THR A 12 -9.37 -4.66 0.32
CA THR A 12 -9.23 -5.16 -1.04
C THR A 12 -9.01 -4.05 -2.04
N THR A 13 -9.79 -2.98 -1.91
CA THR A 13 -9.75 -1.85 -2.85
C THR A 13 -8.95 -0.67 -2.29
N ASN A 14 -9.12 -0.40 -1.00
CA ASN A 14 -8.50 0.74 -0.34
C ASN A 14 -7.94 0.31 1.01
N SER A 15 -6.89 1.00 1.43
CA SER A 15 -6.27 0.80 2.73
C SER A 15 -6.23 2.12 3.48
N CYS A 16 -6.12 2.06 4.80
CA CYS A 16 -5.97 3.27 5.60
C CYS A 16 -5.16 2.99 6.86
N LEU A 17 -4.66 4.06 7.45
CA LEU A 17 -3.89 4.03 8.68
C LEU A 17 -4.56 4.93 9.70
N ALA A 18 -4.69 4.46 10.93
CA ALA A 18 -5.19 5.26 12.04
C ALA A 18 -4.19 5.23 13.18
N VAL A 19 -4.17 6.28 13.99
CA VAL A 19 -3.41 6.32 15.22
C VAL A 19 -4.37 6.47 16.39
N MET A 20 -4.10 5.74 17.46
CA MET A 20 -4.84 5.89 18.72
C MET A 20 -4.12 6.90 19.58
N ASP A 21 -4.84 7.91 20.03
CA ASP A 21 -4.33 8.86 20.98
C ASP A 21 -5.37 9.10 22.09
N ALA A 22 -5.15 10.07 22.95
CA ALA A 22 -6.01 10.33 24.08
C ALA A 22 -7.45 10.68 23.67
N GLY A 23 -7.64 11.19 22.47
CA GLY A 23 -8.95 11.52 21.94
C GLY A 23 -9.64 10.39 21.20
N GLY A 24 -9.02 9.22 21.11
CA GLY A 24 -9.53 8.07 20.37
C GLY A 24 -8.83 7.88 19.04
N PRO A 25 -9.38 7.01 18.17
CA PRO A 25 -8.76 6.75 16.87
C PRO A 25 -8.89 7.94 15.92
N ARG A 26 -7.83 8.17 15.16
CA ARG A 26 -7.79 9.27 14.18
C ARG A 26 -7.13 8.75 12.91
N VAL A 27 -7.81 8.89 11.79
CA VAL A 27 -7.26 8.49 10.50
C VAL A 27 -6.15 9.46 10.10
N ILE A 28 -5.05 8.92 9.62
CA ILE A 28 -3.90 9.70 9.19
C ILE A 28 -3.92 9.82 7.67
N ASP A 29 -3.72 11.04 7.18
CA ASP A 29 -3.58 11.28 5.76
C ASP A 29 -2.20 10.79 5.29
N ILE A 30 -2.20 9.98 4.25
CA ILE A 30 -0.99 9.50 3.58
C ILE A 30 -0.98 10.13 2.19
N ASP A 31 0.08 10.83 1.86
CA ASP A 31 0.17 11.58 0.60
C ASP A 31 -1.01 12.56 0.43
N GLY A 32 -1.47 13.13 1.54
CA GLY A 32 -2.57 14.09 1.54
C GLY A 32 -3.96 13.49 1.48
N GLU A 33 -4.09 12.17 1.59
CA GLU A 33 -5.38 11.49 1.46
C GLU A 33 -5.63 10.56 2.65
N PRO A 34 -6.86 10.49 3.16
CA PRO A 34 -7.19 9.58 4.26
C PRO A 34 -7.27 8.12 3.82
N ILE A 35 -7.42 7.88 2.54
CA ILE A 35 -7.54 6.53 1.97
C ILE A 35 -6.44 6.35 0.93
N VAL A 36 -5.76 5.21 1.01
CA VAL A 36 -4.71 4.82 0.08
C VAL A 36 -5.24 3.70 -0.79
N PRO A 37 -5.34 3.88 -2.11
CA PRO A 37 -5.74 2.78 -2.99
C PRO A 37 -4.80 1.59 -2.83
N SER A 38 -5.38 0.38 -2.75
CA SER A 38 -4.61 -0.86 -2.58
C SER A 38 -4.05 -1.30 -3.92
N VAL A 39 -3.18 -0.47 -4.50
CA VAL A 39 -2.57 -0.67 -5.81
C VAL A 39 -1.07 -0.52 -5.67
N VAL A 40 -0.32 -1.42 -6.30
CA VAL A 40 1.15 -1.40 -6.31
C VAL A 40 1.60 -1.45 -7.75
N SER A 41 2.57 -0.61 -8.09
CA SER A 41 3.18 -0.59 -9.41
C SER A 41 4.69 -0.61 -9.27
N LEU A 42 5.36 -1.29 -10.19
CA LEU A 42 6.82 -1.25 -10.27
C LEU A 42 7.21 -0.18 -11.29
N ASP A 43 7.98 0.80 -10.84
CA ASP A 43 8.47 1.86 -11.72
C ASP A 43 9.64 1.30 -12.56
N ARG A 44 9.46 1.30 -13.86
CA ARG A 44 10.44 0.74 -14.81
C ARG A 44 11.76 1.49 -14.79
N GLN A 45 11.71 2.79 -14.53
CA GLN A 45 12.90 3.65 -14.60
C GLN A 45 13.76 3.55 -13.34
N THR A 46 13.12 3.50 -12.17
CA THR A 46 13.83 3.52 -10.89
C THR A 46 13.96 2.14 -10.25
N GLY A 47 13.13 1.18 -10.65
CA GLY A 47 13.05 -0.13 -10.01
C GLY A 47 12.38 -0.09 -8.65
N ARG A 48 11.77 1.02 -8.29
CA ARG A 48 11.08 1.18 -7.01
C ARG A 48 9.60 0.91 -7.13
N PHE A 49 9.00 0.50 -6.03
CA PHE A 49 7.56 0.29 -5.98
C PHE A 49 6.85 1.60 -5.70
N LEU A 50 5.74 1.81 -6.40
CA LEU A 50 4.80 2.88 -6.13
C LEU A 50 3.56 2.26 -5.51
N VAL A 51 2.95 2.95 -4.55
CA VAL A 51 1.77 2.46 -3.84
C VAL A 51 0.73 3.57 -3.80
N GLY A 52 -0.52 3.19 -3.91
CA GLY A 52 -1.64 4.11 -3.78
C GLY A 52 -1.99 4.79 -5.08
N ARG A 53 -2.27 6.10 -4.99
CA ARG A 53 -2.75 6.87 -6.14
C ARG A 53 -1.76 6.86 -7.30
N ARG A 54 -0.48 7.00 -7.02
CA ARG A 54 0.55 6.98 -8.08
C ARG A 54 0.54 5.67 -8.84
N ALA A 55 0.40 4.56 -8.12
CA ALA A 55 0.33 3.24 -8.74
C ALA A 55 -0.96 3.10 -9.55
N ARG A 56 -2.08 3.56 -9.00
CA ARG A 56 -3.36 3.50 -9.70
C ARG A 56 -3.32 4.28 -11.01
N ASN A 57 -2.66 5.43 -11.01
CA ASN A 57 -2.55 6.25 -12.22
C ASN A 57 -1.70 5.58 -13.30
N ARG A 58 -0.83 4.66 -12.92
CA ARG A 58 -0.02 3.89 -13.87
C ARG A 58 -0.77 2.71 -14.48
N GLN A 59 -1.89 2.31 -13.90
CA GLN A 59 -2.60 1.09 -14.30
C GLN A 59 -3.05 1.13 -15.76
N VAL A 60 -3.49 2.28 -16.24
CA VAL A 60 -3.97 2.41 -17.63
C VAL A 60 -2.82 2.33 -18.62
N ALA A 61 -1.73 3.04 -18.33
CA ALA A 61 -0.58 3.10 -19.25
C ALA A 61 0.33 1.88 -19.14
N GLU A 62 0.44 1.29 -17.95
CA GLU A 62 1.35 0.18 -17.68
C GLU A 62 0.67 -0.92 -16.87
N PRO A 63 -0.34 -1.61 -17.44
CA PRO A 63 -1.09 -2.62 -16.71
C PRO A 63 -0.25 -3.83 -16.30
N ASP A 64 0.76 -4.19 -17.11
CA ASP A 64 1.64 -5.32 -16.80
C ASP A 64 2.62 -5.03 -15.66
N TRP A 65 2.74 -3.76 -15.26
CA TRP A 65 3.63 -3.33 -14.20
C TRP A 65 2.85 -2.91 -12.95
N THR A 66 1.56 -3.18 -12.91
CA THR A 66 0.67 -2.71 -11.85
C THR A 66 -0.26 -3.84 -11.40
N VAL A 67 -0.42 -3.97 -10.08
CA VAL A 67 -1.38 -4.93 -9.50
C VAL A 67 -2.28 -4.20 -8.53
N ARG A 68 -3.56 -4.59 -8.54
CA ARG A 68 -4.56 -4.07 -7.60
C ARG A 68 -5.24 -5.22 -6.88
N SER A 69 -5.87 -4.89 -5.76
CA SER A 69 -6.72 -5.84 -5.02
C SER A 69 -5.97 -7.11 -4.64
N ILE A 70 -4.70 -6.95 -4.24
CA ILE A 70 -3.83 -8.09 -3.93
C ILE A 70 -4.39 -8.96 -2.81
N LYS A 71 -5.20 -8.40 -1.93
CA LYS A 71 -5.79 -9.15 -0.83
C LYS A 71 -6.60 -10.36 -1.31
N ARG A 72 -7.20 -10.26 -2.50
CA ARG A 72 -7.94 -11.36 -3.09
C ARG A 72 -7.05 -12.52 -3.51
N ARG A 73 -5.76 -12.28 -3.67
CA ARG A 73 -4.78 -13.28 -4.11
C ARG A 73 -3.98 -13.87 -2.96
N MET A 74 -4.21 -13.37 -1.73
CA MET A 74 -3.52 -13.89 -0.56
C MET A 74 -3.88 -15.36 -0.34
N GLY A 75 -2.90 -16.16 0.00
CA GLY A 75 -3.08 -17.60 0.19
C GLY A 75 -3.02 -18.42 -1.09
N GLN A 76 -2.94 -17.78 -2.25
CA GLN A 76 -2.75 -18.47 -3.53
C GLN A 76 -1.27 -18.71 -3.78
N GLU A 77 -0.96 -19.81 -4.46
CA GLU A 77 0.42 -20.16 -4.76
C GLU A 77 0.97 -19.43 -5.98
N GLU A 78 0.08 -18.93 -6.84
CA GLU A 78 0.51 -18.26 -8.06
C GLU A 78 1.24 -16.96 -7.76
N PRO A 79 2.42 -16.74 -8.36
CA PRO A 79 3.13 -15.48 -8.19
C PRO A 79 2.41 -14.33 -8.90
N VAL A 80 2.67 -13.13 -8.40
CA VAL A 80 2.24 -11.89 -9.05
C VAL A 80 3.37 -11.40 -9.91
N ARG A 81 3.10 -11.15 -11.18
CA ARG A 81 4.10 -10.62 -12.08
C ARG A 81 3.94 -9.12 -12.23
N LEU A 82 4.99 -8.38 -11.89
CA LEU A 82 5.07 -6.93 -12.11
C LEU A 82 6.25 -6.68 -13.05
N GLY A 83 5.94 -6.49 -14.33
CA GLY A 83 6.96 -6.33 -15.34
C GLY A 83 7.87 -7.55 -15.44
N ASP A 84 9.13 -7.38 -15.10
CA ASP A 84 10.13 -8.44 -15.15
C ASP A 84 10.37 -9.14 -13.80
N ARG A 85 9.57 -8.80 -12.78
CA ARG A 85 9.69 -9.40 -11.45
C ARG A 85 8.50 -10.28 -11.12
N GLU A 86 8.78 -11.34 -10.38
CA GLU A 86 7.75 -12.19 -9.80
C GLU A 86 7.81 -12.05 -8.27
N LEU A 87 6.65 -11.80 -7.67
CA LEU A 87 6.52 -11.62 -6.23
C LEU A 87 5.38 -12.48 -5.72
N SER A 88 5.45 -12.89 -4.46
CA SER A 88 4.30 -13.50 -3.83
C SER A 88 3.26 -12.42 -3.51
N PRO A 89 1.97 -12.79 -3.37
CA PRO A 89 0.97 -11.82 -2.93
C PRO A 89 1.34 -11.17 -1.60
N GLU A 90 1.98 -11.91 -0.71
CA GLU A 90 2.43 -11.40 0.59
C GLU A 90 3.50 -10.32 0.44
N GLU A 91 4.43 -10.51 -0.51
CA GLU A 91 5.46 -9.51 -0.78
C GLU A 91 4.86 -8.21 -1.32
N VAL A 92 3.84 -8.31 -2.18
CA VAL A 92 3.14 -7.15 -2.70
C VAL A 92 2.40 -6.43 -1.57
N SER A 93 1.71 -7.19 -0.72
CA SER A 93 1.01 -6.61 0.44
C SER A 93 1.98 -5.91 1.38
N ALA A 94 3.19 -6.45 1.53
CA ALA A 94 4.22 -5.85 2.37
C ALA A 94 4.60 -4.46 1.86
N GLU A 95 4.58 -4.22 0.56
CA GLU A 95 4.86 -2.89 0.01
C GLU A 95 3.78 -1.88 0.40
N ILE A 96 2.52 -2.31 0.42
CA ILE A 96 1.43 -1.44 0.87
C ILE A 96 1.62 -1.10 2.35
N LEU A 97 1.91 -2.11 3.17
CA LEU A 97 2.12 -1.91 4.60
C LEU A 97 3.29 -0.99 4.88
N ARG A 98 4.39 -1.15 4.13
CA ARG A 98 5.56 -0.29 4.26
C ARG A 98 5.21 1.16 3.94
N HIS A 99 4.46 1.39 2.88
CA HIS A 99 4.04 2.72 2.47
C HIS A 99 3.19 3.39 3.55
N LEU A 100 2.25 2.65 4.14
CA LEU A 100 1.42 3.16 5.22
C LEU A 100 2.25 3.48 6.45
N LYS A 101 3.19 2.60 6.80
CA LYS A 101 4.07 2.79 7.96
C LYS A 101 4.91 4.05 7.80
N GLU A 102 5.58 4.18 6.65
CA GLU A 102 6.45 5.33 6.38
C GLU A 102 5.64 6.64 6.37
N GLY A 103 4.46 6.61 5.77
CA GLY A 103 3.57 7.77 5.75
C GLY A 103 3.10 8.15 7.15
N GLY A 104 2.78 7.15 7.97
CA GLY A 104 2.39 7.38 9.36
C GLY A 104 3.51 7.98 10.19
N GLU A 105 4.73 7.49 10.02
CA GLU A 105 5.89 8.00 10.72
C GLU A 105 6.19 9.46 10.37
N LYS A 106 5.93 9.87 9.14
CA LYS A 106 6.10 11.26 8.71
C LYS A 106 5.01 12.17 9.26
N ALA A 107 3.81 11.63 9.48
CA ALA A 107 2.65 12.42 9.87
C ALA A 107 2.57 12.68 11.38
N VAL A 108 3.32 11.95 12.18
CA VAL A 108 3.24 12.05 13.64
C VAL A 108 4.58 12.32 14.32
#